data_df92c93616804b3e3e36f8fd7152f78f
#
_entry.id   df92c93616804b3e3e36f8fd7152f78f
#
_cell.length_a   1.000
_cell.length_b   1.000
_cell.length_c   1.000
_cell.angle_alpha   90.00
_cell.angle_beta   90.00
_cell.angle_gamma   90.00
#
_symmetry.space_group_name_H-M   'P 1'
#
loop_
_entity.id
_entity.type
_entity.pdbx_description
1 polymer ?
#
loop_
_entity_poly.entity_id
_entity_poly.type
_entity_poly.pdbx_seq_one_letter_code
_entity_poly.pdbx_strand_id
1 'polypeptide(L)'
;GTNPASAIMAGMKVVVVKNLENGEIDFEDLKAKAEQHKDNLSAVMITYPSTYGFFDSNVKQIIDLIHSLGGQVYMDGANMNAQVGFTSPGHIGADVCHLNLHKTFAIPHGGGGPGVGPICVAKHLVPFLPSNPNVKVGTEQSIDAISSAPFGSALVQNITYAYIKMMGAEGLKKATAHAILNANYLKEVLAEHFQILYSNENGRVAHECIVDFRPFKQYGIEVGDVAKRLMDYGFHAPTVSFPVAGTLMIEPTESESKAEIDRFAEALINIKKEIEEIANGQADKENNVLKNAPHTEQIVTSDEWNKPYSREKAAYPLPWVR
;
A
#
# COMPACT_ATOMS: atom_id res chain seq x y z
N GLY A 1 13.09 -2.44 -0.83
CA GLY A 1 11.94 -3.17 -1.29
C GLY A 1 12.11 -3.77 -2.68
N THR A 2 11.02 -4.15 -3.30
CA THR A 2 11.00 -4.86 -4.60
C THR A 2 11.55 -4.00 -5.74
N ASN A 3 11.26 -2.71 -5.76
CA ASN A 3 11.67 -1.83 -6.86
C ASN A 3 13.19 -1.70 -7.02
N PRO A 4 13.98 -1.43 -5.97
CA PRO A 4 15.43 -1.46 -6.07
C PRO A 4 15.98 -2.83 -6.47
N ALA A 5 15.40 -3.91 -5.95
CA ALA A 5 15.83 -5.28 -6.30
C ALA A 5 15.59 -5.58 -7.79
N SER A 6 14.43 -5.17 -8.33
CA SER A 6 14.11 -5.33 -9.75
C SER A 6 15.08 -4.55 -10.66
N ALA A 7 15.44 -3.33 -10.29
CA ALA A 7 16.41 -2.53 -11.01
C ALA A 7 17.79 -3.20 -11.03
N ILE A 8 18.25 -3.75 -9.90
CA ILE A 8 19.51 -4.50 -9.81
C ILE A 8 19.46 -5.75 -10.69
N MET A 9 18.35 -6.50 -10.68
CA MET A 9 18.17 -7.66 -11.56
C MET A 9 18.21 -7.31 -13.04
N ALA A 10 17.78 -6.09 -13.40
CA ALA A 10 17.89 -5.56 -14.76
C ALA A 10 19.31 -5.02 -15.09
N GLY A 11 20.28 -5.20 -14.21
CA GLY A 11 21.68 -4.75 -14.41
C GLY A 11 21.91 -3.27 -14.09
N MET A 12 20.97 -2.59 -13.46
CA MET A 12 21.11 -1.17 -13.14
C MET A 12 21.78 -0.97 -11.77
N LYS A 13 22.52 0.12 -11.64
CA LYS A 13 23.03 0.58 -10.36
C LYS A 13 21.99 1.49 -9.70
N VAL A 14 21.57 1.12 -8.50
CA VAL A 14 20.57 1.89 -7.74
C VAL A 14 21.23 2.98 -6.91
N VAL A 15 20.70 4.19 -7.01
CA VAL A 15 21.05 5.34 -6.17
C VAL A 15 19.78 5.76 -5.44
N VAL A 16 19.75 5.61 -4.12
CA VAL A 16 18.56 5.93 -3.30
C VAL A 16 18.47 7.43 -3.08
N VAL A 17 17.29 7.98 -3.38
CA VAL A 17 16.93 9.38 -3.07
C VAL A 17 16.26 9.41 -1.71
N LYS A 18 16.55 10.45 -0.92
CA LYS A 18 15.98 10.64 0.41
C LYS A 18 14.53 11.14 0.33
N ASN A 19 13.81 10.90 1.40
CA ASN A 19 12.54 11.57 1.67
C ASN A 19 12.76 12.61 2.79
N LEU A 20 11.96 13.68 2.74
CA LEU A 20 11.83 14.66 3.82
C LEU A 20 11.06 14.05 5.00
N GLU A 21 11.07 14.71 6.14
CA GLU A 21 10.34 14.24 7.34
C GLU A 21 8.83 14.14 7.13
N ASN A 22 8.27 14.96 6.23
CA ASN A 22 6.86 14.91 5.84
C ASN A 22 6.52 13.80 4.83
N GLY A 23 7.52 12.99 4.41
CA GLY A 23 7.36 11.87 3.48
C GLY A 23 7.50 12.24 2.00
N GLU A 24 7.58 13.51 1.64
CA GLU A 24 7.84 13.97 0.27
C GLU A 24 9.23 13.56 -0.21
N ILE A 25 9.40 13.40 -1.51
CA ILE A 25 10.71 13.18 -2.11
C ILE A 25 11.56 14.44 -1.91
N ASP A 26 12.76 14.30 -1.36
CA ASP A 26 13.71 15.39 -1.23
C ASP A 26 14.21 15.79 -2.64
N PHE A 27 13.61 16.85 -3.17
CA PHE A 27 13.88 17.31 -4.53
C PHE A 27 15.33 17.77 -4.72
N GLU A 28 15.95 18.38 -3.70
CA GLU A 28 17.35 18.83 -3.80
C GLU A 28 18.31 17.64 -3.78
N ASP A 29 18.05 16.62 -2.96
CA ASP A 29 18.81 15.38 -2.97
C ASP A 29 18.66 14.63 -4.31
N LEU A 30 17.43 14.58 -4.85
CA LEU A 30 17.17 14.01 -6.18
C LEU A 30 17.97 14.73 -7.26
N LYS A 31 17.87 16.06 -7.29
CA LYS A 31 18.57 16.90 -8.28
C LYS A 31 20.08 16.71 -8.23
N ALA A 32 20.65 16.82 -7.03
CA ALA A 32 22.09 16.63 -6.86
C ALA A 32 22.57 15.26 -7.35
N LYS A 33 21.82 14.19 -7.03
CA LYS A 33 22.16 12.82 -7.49
C LYS A 33 21.96 12.64 -8.98
N ALA A 34 20.87 13.17 -9.54
CA ALA A 34 20.61 13.09 -10.98
C ALA A 34 21.70 13.82 -11.77
N GLU A 35 22.13 15.00 -11.35
CA GLU A 35 23.22 15.74 -11.95
C GLU A 35 24.57 15.03 -11.80
N GLN A 36 24.85 14.47 -10.63
CA GLN A 36 26.07 13.69 -10.36
C GLN A 36 26.19 12.47 -11.28
N HIS A 37 25.07 11.84 -11.62
CA HIS A 37 25.04 10.62 -12.41
C HIS A 37 24.52 10.82 -13.84
N LYS A 38 24.40 12.06 -14.32
CA LYS A 38 23.73 12.41 -15.59
C LYS A 38 24.24 11.61 -16.80
N ASP A 39 25.54 11.33 -16.87
CA ASP A 39 26.13 10.60 -18.01
C ASP A 39 25.72 9.11 -18.05
N ASN A 40 25.21 8.58 -16.95
CA ASN A 40 24.74 7.20 -16.80
C ASN A 40 23.31 7.12 -16.27
N LEU A 41 22.60 8.25 -16.25
CA LEU A 41 21.22 8.29 -15.76
C LEU A 41 20.29 7.56 -16.72
N SER A 42 19.81 6.39 -16.31
CA SER A 42 18.85 5.60 -17.08
C SER A 42 17.40 6.02 -16.75
N ALA A 43 17.02 5.96 -15.47
CA ALA A 43 15.67 6.26 -15.05
C ALA A 43 15.60 6.66 -13.57
N VAL A 44 14.51 7.34 -13.21
CA VAL A 44 13.99 7.38 -11.84
C VAL A 44 12.83 6.40 -11.73
N MET A 45 12.73 5.71 -10.59
CA MET A 45 11.59 4.85 -10.26
C MET A 45 10.84 5.41 -9.06
N ILE A 46 9.56 5.70 -9.24
CA ILE A 46 8.69 6.31 -8.22
C ILE A 46 7.40 5.50 -8.09
N THR A 47 6.83 5.48 -6.89
CA THR A 47 5.45 5.02 -6.65
C THR A 47 4.55 6.25 -6.52
N TYR A 48 3.42 6.27 -7.23
CA TYR A 48 2.49 7.39 -7.17
C TYR A 48 1.03 6.92 -7.18
N PRO A 49 0.19 7.40 -6.23
CA PRO A 49 0.56 8.19 -5.05
C PRO A 49 1.66 7.54 -4.22
N SER A 50 2.34 8.34 -3.40
CA SER A 50 3.43 7.88 -2.55
C SER A 50 3.02 6.72 -1.64
N THR A 51 3.92 5.78 -1.35
CA THR A 51 3.74 4.74 -0.32
C THR A 51 3.59 5.31 1.10
N TYR A 52 3.82 6.60 1.28
CA TYR A 52 3.51 7.33 2.52
C TYR A 52 2.03 7.76 2.60
N GLY A 53 1.20 7.40 1.61
CA GLY A 53 -0.25 7.56 1.62
C GLY A 53 -0.76 8.91 1.15
N PHE A 54 -0.01 9.69 0.37
CA PHE A 54 -0.47 10.99 -0.15
C PHE A 54 -0.01 11.26 -1.58
N PHE A 55 -0.66 12.21 -2.23
CA PHE A 55 -0.26 12.72 -3.55
C PHE A 55 0.85 13.75 -3.38
N ASP A 56 2.07 13.42 -3.81
CA ASP A 56 3.22 14.34 -3.82
C ASP A 56 3.01 15.40 -4.90
N SER A 57 2.94 16.66 -4.49
CA SER A 57 2.72 17.81 -5.41
C SER A 57 3.90 18.07 -6.34
N ASN A 58 5.10 17.61 -5.97
CA ASN A 58 6.34 17.82 -6.72
C ASN A 58 6.54 16.80 -7.86
N VAL A 59 5.65 15.81 -8.03
CA VAL A 59 5.84 14.72 -8.99
C VAL A 59 6.14 15.21 -10.42
N LYS A 60 5.46 16.25 -10.89
CA LYS A 60 5.73 16.80 -12.23
C LYS A 60 7.10 17.45 -12.33
N GLN A 61 7.51 18.20 -11.31
CA GLN A 61 8.82 18.83 -11.26
C GLN A 61 9.94 17.79 -11.27
N ILE A 62 9.75 16.67 -10.55
CA ILE A 62 10.66 15.52 -10.56
C ILE A 62 10.79 14.94 -11.96
N ILE A 63 9.66 14.70 -12.63
CA ILE A 63 9.61 14.13 -13.98
C ILE A 63 10.32 15.05 -14.97
N ASP A 64 10.00 16.32 -14.96
CA ASP A 64 10.59 17.32 -15.86
C ASP A 64 12.11 17.43 -15.69
N LEU A 65 12.60 17.36 -14.44
CA LEU A 65 14.03 17.34 -14.15
C LEU A 65 14.71 16.11 -14.77
N ILE A 66 14.17 14.92 -14.54
CA ILE A 66 14.76 13.66 -15.06
C ILE A 66 14.78 13.65 -16.58
N HIS A 67 13.69 14.07 -17.22
CA HIS A 67 13.62 14.19 -18.68
C HIS A 67 14.63 15.21 -19.22
N SER A 68 14.82 16.34 -18.54
CA SER A 68 15.80 17.35 -18.95
C SER A 68 17.25 16.83 -18.94
N LEU A 69 17.52 15.82 -18.14
CA LEU A 69 18.82 15.13 -18.05
C LEU A 69 18.91 13.87 -18.93
N GLY A 70 17.88 13.59 -19.74
CA GLY A 70 17.83 12.46 -20.67
C GLY A 70 17.41 11.13 -20.05
N GLY A 71 17.04 11.13 -18.76
CA GLY A 71 16.54 9.93 -18.06
C GLY A 71 15.09 9.64 -18.37
N GLN A 72 14.63 8.43 -18.04
CA GLN A 72 13.25 7.98 -18.16
C GLN A 72 12.56 7.95 -16.78
N VAL A 73 11.24 7.95 -16.75
CA VAL A 73 10.45 7.85 -15.52
C VAL A 73 9.66 6.55 -15.50
N TYR A 74 10.02 5.67 -14.58
CA TYR A 74 9.28 4.44 -14.28
C TYR A 74 8.34 4.68 -13.11
N MET A 75 7.03 4.64 -13.35
CA MET A 75 6.01 4.76 -12.31
C MET A 75 5.54 3.36 -11.90
N ASP A 76 5.70 3.05 -10.61
CA ASP A 76 5.06 1.88 -10.01
C ASP A 76 3.54 2.11 -9.96
N GLY A 77 2.80 1.29 -10.67
CA GLY A 77 1.34 1.37 -10.78
C GLY A 77 0.58 0.58 -9.71
N ALA A 78 1.23 0.19 -8.61
CA ALA A 78 0.57 -0.53 -7.52
C ALA A 78 -0.62 0.24 -6.92
N ASN A 79 -0.52 1.57 -6.88
CA ASN A 79 -1.53 2.47 -6.32
C ASN A 79 -2.49 3.02 -7.39
N MET A 80 -2.73 2.27 -8.47
CA MET A 80 -3.59 2.71 -9.59
C MET A 80 -5.04 2.96 -9.17
N ASN A 81 -5.55 2.29 -8.16
CA ASN A 81 -6.88 2.52 -7.58
C ASN A 81 -7.11 3.94 -7.08
N ALA A 82 -6.04 4.69 -6.80
CA ALA A 82 -6.13 6.11 -6.45
C ALA A 82 -6.04 7.06 -7.67
N GLN A 83 -5.92 6.53 -8.90
CA GLN A 83 -5.73 7.33 -10.11
C GLN A 83 -6.85 7.16 -11.15
N VAL A 84 -7.44 5.97 -11.25
CA VAL A 84 -8.38 5.60 -12.34
C VAL A 84 -9.51 6.61 -12.46
N GLY A 85 -9.69 7.14 -13.67
CA GLY A 85 -10.74 8.11 -14.00
C GLY A 85 -10.46 9.56 -13.57
N PHE A 86 -9.35 9.84 -12.86
CA PHE A 86 -8.92 11.19 -12.48
C PHE A 86 -7.61 11.60 -13.16
N THR A 87 -6.66 10.66 -13.23
CA THR A 87 -5.38 10.86 -13.89
C THR A 87 -4.86 9.55 -14.46
N SER A 88 -3.69 9.59 -15.07
CA SER A 88 -2.99 8.39 -15.55
C SER A 88 -1.48 8.61 -15.55
N PRO A 89 -0.67 7.56 -15.47
CA PRO A 89 0.79 7.66 -15.53
C PRO A 89 1.29 8.45 -16.74
N GLY A 90 0.76 8.20 -17.93
CA GLY A 90 1.12 8.92 -19.13
C GLY A 90 0.74 10.40 -19.11
N HIS A 91 -0.39 10.77 -18.49
CA HIS A 91 -0.79 12.18 -18.31
C HIS A 91 0.13 12.91 -17.33
N ILE A 92 0.58 12.22 -16.29
CA ILE A 92 1.54 12.76 -15.31
C ILE A 92 2.91 12.95 -15.96
N GLY A 93 3.29 12.10 -16.93
CA GLY A 93 4.55 12.16 -17.68
C GLY A 93 5.45 10.94 -17.50
N ALA A 94 4.95 9.84 -16.92
CA ALA A 94 5.70 8.61 -16.82
C ALA A 94 5.93 7.95 -18.19
N ASP A 95 7.13 7.42 -18.41
CA ASP A 95 7.52 6.72 -19.62
C ASP A 95 7.22 5.23 -19.56
N VAL A 96 7.27 4.65 -18.37
CA VAL A 96 6.97 3.25 -18.11
C VAL A 96 6.08 3.13 -16.88
N CYS A 97 5.08 2.26 -16.95
CA CYS A 97 4.26 1.91 -15.79
C CYS A 97 3.90 0.43 -15.83
N HIS A 98 4.15 -0.29 -14.74
CA HIS A 98 3.54 -1.60 -14.55
C HIS A 98 2.24 -1.49 -13.75
N LEU A 99 1.33 -2.43 -13.95
CA LEU A 99 0.08 -2.52 -13.22
C LEU A 99 0.02 -3.82 -12.40
N ASN A 100 -0.56 -3.72 -11.22
CA ASN A 100 -0.90 -4.87 -10.39
C ASN A 100 -2.39 -5.18 -10.53
N LEU A 101 -2.75 -6.11 -11.42
CA LEU A 101 -4.16 -6.44 -11.67
C LEU A 101 -4.85 -7.04 -10.43
N HIS A 102 -4.09 -7.70 -9.55
CA HIS A 102 -4.58 -8.24 -8.28
C HIS A 102 -4.84 -7.19 -7.19
N LYS A 103 -4.54 -5.92 -7.46
CA LYS A 103 -4.88 -4.79 -6.58
C LYS A 103 -6.11 -4.05 -7.11
N THR A 104 -5.96 -3.34 -8.21
CA THR A 104 -6.99 -2.44 -8.74
C THR A 104 -8.02 -3.15 -9.63
N PHE A 105 -7.66 -4.27 -10.27
CA PHE A 105 -8.43 -4.87 -11.38
C PHE A 105 -8.93 -6.29 -11.12
N ALA A 106 -9.15 -6.63 -9.85
CA ALA A 106 -9.94 -7.75 -9.36
C ALA A 106 -9.44 -9.17 -9.66
N ILE A 107 -8.25 -9.39 -10.23
CA ILE A 107 -7.74 -10.76 -10.33
C ILE A 107 -7.34 -11.30 -8.96
N PRO A 108 -7.38 -12.63 -8.73
CA PRO A 108 -6.96 -13.22 -7.48
C PRO A 108 -5.45 -13.03 -7.25
N HIS A 109 -5.04 -12.75 -6.01
CA HIS A 109 -3.64 -12.80 -5.59
C HIS A 109 -3.21 -14.23 -5.22
N GLY A 110 -4.08 -15.00 -4.58
CA GLY A 110 -3.96 -16.44 -4.34
C GLY A 110 -2.70 -16.87 -3.60
N GLY A 111 -2.22 -16.05 -2.65
CA GLY A 111 -1.02 -16.38 -1.88
C GLY A 111 0.31 -16.27 -2.67
N GLY A 112 0.30 -15.57 -3.79
CA GLY A 112 1.47 -15.37 -4.66
C GLY A 112 1.07 -15.05 -6.09
N GLY A 113 -0.19 -15.23 -6.36
CA GLY A 113 -0.90 -14.83 -7.56
C GLY A 113 -0.48 -15.47 -8.85
N PRO A 114 -1.35 -15.45 -9.84
CA PRO A 114 -0.98 -15.75 -11.20
C PRO A 114 -0.07 -14.65 -11.75
N GLY A 115 1.00 -15.05 -12.42
CA GLY A 115 1.99 -14.14 -12.98
C GLY A 115 1.44 -13.36 -14.17
N VAL A 116 0.81 -12.22 -13.91
CA VAL A 116 0.39 -11.27 -14.93
C VAL A 116 0.56 -9.84 -14.41
N GLY A 117 1.33 -9.05 -15.15
CA GLY A 117 1.60 -7.65 -14.83
C GLY A 117 1.76 -6.87 -16.13
N PRO A 118 0.70 -6.18 -16.59
CA PRO A 118 0.79 -5.36 -17.78
C PRO A 118 1.83 -4.26 -17.62
N ILE A 119 2.62 -4.07 -18.67
CA ILE A 119 3.57 -2.96 -18.82
C ILE A 119 3.00 -2.01 -19.88
N CYS A 120 2.89 -0.74 -19.51
CA CYS A 120 2.59 0.35 -20.42
C CYS A 120 3.84 1.22 -20.61
N VAL A 121 4.11 1.60 -21.85
CA VAL A 121 5.28 2.42 -22.17
C VAL A 121 4.92 3.61 -23.06
N ALA A 122 5.70 4.66 -22.96
CA ALA A 122 5.65 5.79 -23.89
C ALA A 122 6.05 5.36 -25.30
N LYS A 123 5.58 6.07 -26.32
CA LYS A 123 5.72 5.67 -27.73
C LYS A 123 7.17 5.40 -28.15
N HIS A 124 8.13 6.18 -27.66
CA HIS A 124 9.53 6.02 -28.01
C HIS A 124 10.18 4.74 -27.46
N LEU A 125 9.57 4.11 -26.43
CA LEU A 125 10.04 2.85 -25.86
C LEU A 125 9.42 1.60 -26.49
N VAL A 126 8.35 1.76 -27.29
CA VAL A 126 7.66 0.63 -27.94
C VAL A 126 8.60 -0.28 -28.75
N PRO A 127 9.57 0.25 -29.52
CA PRO A 127 10.48 -0.60 -30.28
C PRO A 127 11.33 -1.56 -29.44
N PHE A 128 11.53 -1.26 -28.15
CA PHE A 128 12.41 -2.01 -27.25
C PHE A 128 11.65 -3.00 -26.35
N LEU A 129 10.34 -3.13 -26.51
CA LEU A 129 9.56 -4.10 -25.76
C LEU A 129 10.00 -5.54 -26.05
N PRO A 130 9.86 -6.48 -25.08
CA PRO A 130 10.30 -7.85 -25.26
C PRO A 130 9.70 -8.54 -26.48
N SER A 131 10.49 -9.35 -27.17
CA SER A 131 10.05 -10.30 -28.18
C SER A 131 9.63 -11.63 -27.53
N ASN A 132 9.09 -12.55 -28.34
CA ASN A 132 8.81 -13.92 -27.90
C ASN A 132 9.01 -14.90 -29.09
N PRO A 133 9.72 -16.01 -28.89
CA PRO A 133 10.01 -16.94 -29.96
C PRO A 133 8.78 -17.72 -30.49
N ASN A 134 7.74 -17.86 -29.67
CA ASN A 134 6.54 -18.63 -29.99
C ASN A 134 5.37 -17.78 -30.50
N VAL A 135 5.44 -16.46 -30.29
CA VAL A 135 4.37 -15.52 -30.68
C VAL A 135 5.00 -14.35 -31.40
N LYS A 136 4.42 -13.98 -32.55
CA LYS A 136 4.92 -12.85 -33.34
C LYS A 136 4.58 -11.52 -32.64
N VAL A 137 5.45 -11.13 -31.72
CA VAL A 137 5.44 -9.84 -31.00
C VAL A 137 6.85 -9.25 -31.05
N GLY A 138 6.96 -7.95 -30.85
CA GLY A 138 8.22 -7.23 -30.86
C GLY A 138 8.61 -6.64 -32.22
N THR A 139 9.77 -6.03 -32.29
CA THR A 139 10.38 -5.36 -33.44
C THR A 139 11.82 -5.84 -33.61
N GLU A 140 12.53 -5.32 -34.59
CA GLU A 140 13.98 -5.60 -34.78
C GLU A 140 14.84 -5.08 -33.60
N GLN A 141 14.35 -4.11 -32.82
CA GLN A 141 15.06 -3.53 -31.68
C GLN A 141 14.62 -4.16 -30.34
N SER A 142 13.72 -5.14 -30.39
CA SER A 142 13.21 -5.79 -29.17
C SER A 142 14.32 -6.51 -28.42
N ILE A 143 14.21 -6.48 -27.08
CA ILE A 143 14.99 -7.37 -26.23
C ILE A 143 14.43 -8.81 -26.32
N ASP A 144 15.19 -9.78 -25.85
CA ASP A 144 14.78 -11.18 -25.78
C ASP A 144 13.55 -11.38 -24.87
N ALA A 145 12.92 -12.54 -24.97
CA ALA A 145 11.79 -12.92 -24.13
C ALA A 145 12.20 -12.92 -22.66
N ILE A 146 11.43 -12.22 -21.82
CA ILE A 146 11.66 -12.14 -20.38
C ILE A 146 10.90 -13.19 -19.57
N SER A 147 9.94 -13.88 -20.21
CA SER A 147 9.13 -14.94 -19.58
C SER A 147 8.68 -15.95 -20.62
N SER A 148 8.40 -17.19 -20.19
CA SER A 148 7.91 -18.26 -21.07
C SER A 148 6.55 -17.93 -21.67
N ALA A 149 5.65 -17.32 -20.89
CA ALA A 149 4.32 -16.93 -21.33
C ALA A 149 4.32 -15.45 -21.77
N PRO A 150 4.11 -15.15 -23.06
CA PRO A 150 4.22 -13.79 -23.59
C PRO A 150 3.18 -12.81 -23.02
N PHE A 151 2.04 -13.34 -22.55
CA PHE A 151 0.94 -12.54 -21.99
C PHE A 151 0.67 -12.88 -20.52
N GLY A 152 1.63 -13.48 -19.82
CA GLY A 152 1.45 -13.94 -18.45
C GLY A 152 0.34 -15.01 -18.36
N SER A 153 -0.35 -15.09 -17.23
CA SER A 153 -1.50 -15.97 -17.01
C SER A 153 -2.73 -15.42 -17.75
N ALA A 154 -2.79 -15.62 -19.06
CA ALA A 154 -3.79 -15.00 -19.94
C ALA A 154 -5.25 -15.25 -19.51
N LEU A 155 -5.55 -16.44 -18.95
CA LEU A 155 -6.92 -16.80 -18.53
C LEU A 155 -7.48 -15.82 -17.48
N VAL A 156 -6.68 -15.39 -16.52
CA VAL A 156 -7.15 -14.50 -15.43
C VAL A 156 -7.42 -13.07 -15.90
N GLN A 157 -6.90 -12.68 -17.06
CA GLN A 157 -7.20 -11.36 -17.65
C GLN A 157 -8.68 -11.19 -18.00
N ASN A 158 -9.40 -12.30 -18.22
CA ASN A 158 -10.85 -12.27 -18.42
C ASN A 158 -11.60 -11.72 -17.19
N ILE A 159 -11.06 -11.90 -15.98
CA ILE A 159 -11.62 -11.34 -14.74
C ILE A 159 -11.52 -9.83 -14.78
N THR A 160 -10.34 -9.29 -15.09
CA THR A 160 -10.14 -7.83 -15.27
C THR A 160 -11.04 -7.27 -16.36
N TYR A 161 -11.15 -7.97 -17.50
CA TYR A 161 -12.02 -7.55 -18.59
C TYR A 161 -13.49 -7.50 -18.14
N ALA A 162 -13.98 -8.54 -17.47
CA ALA A 162 -15.35 -8.57 -16.94
C ALA A 162 -15.57 -7.45 -15.91
N TYR A 163 -14.64 -7.26 -14.97
CA TYR A 163 -14.69 -6.20 -13.97
C TYR A 163 -14.81 -4.82 -14.62
N ILE A 164 -13.95 -4.49 -15.58
CA ILE A 164 -13.98 -3.21 -16.30
C ILE A 164 -15.29 -3.03 -17.06
N LYS A 165 -15.79 -4.10 -17.70
CA LYS A 165 -17.07 -4.06 -18.44
C LYS A 165 -18.27 -3.86 -17.51
N MET A 166 -18.26 -4.50 -16.33
CA MET A 166 -19.33 -4.37 -15.33
C MET A 166 -19.33 -2.96 -14.70
N MET A 167 -18.17 -2.45 -14.36
CA MET A 167 -18.05 -1.14 -13.71
C MET A 167 -18.28 0.02 -14.69
N GLY A 168 -17.80 -0.11 -15.92
CA GLY A 168 -17.76 0.99 -16.88
C GLY A 168 -16.90 2.16 -16.41
N ALA A 169 -16.81 3.20 -17.23
CA ALA A 169 -15.99 4.39 -16.91
C ALA A 169 -16.45 5.08 -15.62
N GLU A 170 -17.76 5.26 -15.47
CA GLU A 170 -18.34 5.92 -14.29
C GLU A 170 -18.16 5.11 -13.00
N GLY A 171 -18.33 3.78 -13.07
CA GLY A 171 -18.12 2.91 -11.92
C GLY A 171 -16.66 2.91 -11.47
N LEU A 172 -15.70 2.80 -12.39
CA LEU A 172 -14.28 2.85 -12.06
C LEU A 172 -13.87 4.19 -11.44
N LYS A 173 -14.37 5.31 -11.99
CA LYS A 173 -14.13 6.63 -11.42
C LYS A 173 -14.72 6.78 -10.02
N LYS A 174 -15.94 6.26 -9.80
CA LYS A 174 -16.57 6.24 -8.48
C LYS A 174 -15.78 5.38 -7.49
N ALA A 175 -15.27 4.22 -7.91
CA ALA A 175 -14.43 3.37 -7.07
C ALA A 175 -13.22 4.15 -6.55
N THR A 176 -12.47 4.81 -7.43
CA THR A 176 -11.33 5.67 -7.03
C THR A 176 -11.76 6.77 -6.06
N ALA A 177 -12.86 7.47 -6.35
CA ALA A 177 -13.37 8.54 -5.48
C ALA A 177 -13.71 8.01 -4.07
N HIS A 178 -14.35 6.83 -3.99
CA HIS A 178 -14.71 6.22 -2.70
C HIS A 178 -13.48 5.71 -1.95
N ALA A 179 -12.48 5.14 -2.63
CA ALA A 179 -11.23 4.73 -1.99
C ALA A 179 -10.54 5.90 -1.29
N ILE A 180 -10.44 7.04 -1.96
CA ILE A 180 -9.85 8.27 -1.40
C ILE A 180 -10.74 8.85 -0.28
N LEU A 181 -12.07 8.87 -0.47
CA LEU A 181 -13.02 9.36 0.53
C LEU A 181 -12.94 8.52 1.81
N ASN A 182 -12.98 7.20 1.68
CA ASN A 182 -12.93 6.26 2.80
C ASN A 182 -11.64 6.40 3.61
N ALA A 183 -10.49 6.52 2.94
CA ALA A 183 -9.20 6.73 3.61
C ALA A 183 -9.16 8.06 4.36
N ASN A 184 -9.64 9.14 3.76
CA ASN A 184 -9.71 10.45 4.42
C ASN A 184 -10.72 10.46 5.57
N TYR A 185 -11.88 9.81 5.43
CA TYR A 185 -12.84 9.68 6.52
C TYR A 185 -12.22 8.93 7.71
N LEU A 186 -11.63 7.76 7.47
CA LEU A 186 -10.98 6.97 8.51
C LEU A 186 -9.85 7.76 9.18
N LYS A 187 -9.02 8.44 8.39
CA LYS A 187 -7.95 9.31 8.88
C LYS A 187 -8.46 10.37 9.84
N GLU A 188 -9.55 11.08 9.50
CA GLU A 188 -10.13 12.11 10.37
C GLU A 188 -10.63 11.51 11.70
N VAL A 189 -11.34 10.37 11.66
CA VAL A 189 -11.82 9.68 12.86
C VAL A 189 -10.66 9.22 13.75
N LEU A 190 -9.60 8.67 13.16
CA LEU A 190 -8.46 8.16 13.92
C LEU A 190 -7.53 9.27 14.42
N ALA A 191 -7.46 10.42 13.76
CA ALA A 191 -6.58 11.52 14.13
C ALA A 191 -6.86 12.11 15.52
N GLU A 192 -8.08 11.94 16.04
CA GLU A 192 -8.44 12.33 17.42
C GLU A 192 -7.79 11.40 18.48
N HIS A 193 -7.36 10.21 18.07
CA HIS A 193 -6.88 9.16 18.97
C HIS A 193 -5.43 8.77 18.73
N PHE A 194 -4.94 8.89 17.50
CA PHE A 194 -3.62 8.44 17.05
C PHE A 194 -2.93 9.51 16.21
N GLN A 195 -1.62 9.49 16.20
CA GLN A 195 -0.85 10.29 15.25
C GLN A 195 -0.95 9.67 13.85
N ILE A 196 -1.42 10.46 12.88
CA ILE A 196 -1.30 10.14 11.45
C ILE A 196 0.00 10.78 10.97
N LEU A 197 0.92 9.96 10.44
CA LEU A 197 2.28 10.43 10.18
C LEU A 197 2.39 11.34 8.95
N TYR A 198 1.62 11.07 7.91
CA TYR A 198 1.80 11.73 6.62
C TYR A 198 0.47 12.20 6.05
N SER A 199 0.52 13.37 5.47
CA SER A 199 -0.55 13.96 4.67
C SER A 199 0.07 15.00 3.73
N ASN A 200 -0.68 15.40 2.69
CA ASN A 200 -0.26 16.51 1.86
C ASN A 200 -0.43 17.86 2.60
N GLU A 201 -0.03 18.95 1.95
CA GLU A 201 -0.13 20.33 2.44
C GLU A 201 -1.54 20.75 2.89
N ASN A 202 -2.58 20.11 2.35
CA ASN A 202 -3.98 20.34 2.69
C ASN A 202 -4.49 19.41 3.80
N GLY A 203 -3.63 18.66 4.46
CA GLY A 203 -3.97 17.69 5.49
C GLY A 203 -4.72 16.45 4.96
N ARG A 204 -4.62 16.15 3.65
CA ARG A 204 -5.32 15.04 3.01
C ARG A 204 -4.37 13.88 2.72
N VAL A 205 -4.94 12.66 2.83
CA VAL A 205 -4.30 11.43 2.37
C VAL A 205 -4.87 11.02 1.00
N ALA A 206 -4.20 10.08 0.34
CA ALA A 206 -4.69 9.45 -0.89
C ALA A 206 -5.71 8.34 -0.54
N HIS A 207 -5.43 7.10 -0.87
CA HIS A 207 -6.30 5.94 -0.63
C HIS A 207 -5.94 5.14 0.62
N GLU A 208 -4.89 5.54 1.32
CA GLU A 208 -4.36 4.89 2.53
C GLU A 208 -3.85 5.93 3.52
N CYS A 209 -3.71 5.55 4.79
CA CYS A 209 -3.10 6.39 5.82
C CYS A 209 -2.16 5.59 6.72
N ILE A 210 -1.14 6.27 7.25
CA ILE A 210 -0.12 5.66 8.11
C ILE A 210 -0.36 6.09 9.55
N VAL A 211 -0.74 5.13 10.41
CA VAL A 211 -1.03 5.35 11.82
C VAL A 211 0.15 4.93 12.68
N ASP A 212 0.60 5.80 13.58
CA ASP A 212 1.77 5.59 14.42
C ASP A 212 1.44 4.88 15.73
N PHE A 213 2.07 3.71 15.96
CA PHE A 213 1.96 2.94 17.21
C PHE A 213 3.26 2.95 18.02
N ARG A 214 4.31 3.61 17.56
CA ARG A 214 5.61 3.69 18.26
C ARG A 214 5.52 4.28 19.68
N PRO A 215 4.64 5.25 19.97
CA PRO A 215 4.49 5.78 21.32
C PRO A 215 4.07 4.74 22.37
N PHE A 216 3.40 3.65 21.96
CA PHE A 216 2.93 2.62 22.89
C PHE A 216 4.02 1.62 23.30
N LYS A 217 5.17 1.64 22.63
CA LYS A 217 6.33 0.80 22.99
C LYS A 217 6.84 1.05 24.42
N GLN A 218 6.70 2.26 24.95
CA GLN A 218 7.03 2.57 26.34
C GLN A 218 6.22 1.76 27.37
N TYR A 219 5.05 1.26 26.97
CA TYR A 219 4.18 0.40 27.78
C TYR A 219 4.38 -1.09 27.49
N GLY A 220 5.39 -1.44 26.69
CA GLY A 220 5.68 -2.81 26.25
C GLY A 220 4.79 -3.30 25.11
N ILE A 221 3.94 -2.45 24.50
CA ILE A 221 3.06 -2.83 23.41
C ILE A 221 3.69 -2.43 22.06
N GLU A 222 3.77 -3.41 21.17
CA GLU A 222 4.24 -3.23 19.80
C GLU A 222 3.07 -3.30 18.80
N VAL A 223 3.27 -2.74 17.63
CA VAL A 223 2.25 -2.76 16.55
C VAL A 223 1.81 -4.19 16.19
N GLY A 224 2.68 -5.18 16.35
CA GLY A 224 2.34 -6.60 16.16
C GLY A 224 1.31 -7.12 17.17
N ASP A 225 1.31 -6.62 18.41
CA ASP A 225 0.31 -6.97 19.42
C ASP A 225 -1.06 -6.37 19.03
N VAL A 226 -1.08 -5.13 18.53
CA VAL A 226 -2.29 -4.48 18.00
C VAL A 226 -2.84 -5.24 16.79
N ALA A 227 -1.98 -5.65 15.87
CA ALA A 227 -2.37 -6.43 14.70
C ALA A 227 -3.03 -7.76 15.08
N LYS A 228 -2.47 -8.48 16.06
CA LYS A 228 -3.06 -9.72 16.59
C LYS A 228 -4.37 -9.46 17.32
N ARG A 229 -4.45 -8.37 18.09
CA ARG A 229 -5.69 -8.02 18.81
C ARG A 229 -6.83 -7.66 17.86
N LEU A 230 -6.55 -7.01 16.72
CA LEU A 230 -7.55 -6.76 15.66
C LEU A 230 -8.21 -8.05 15.15
N MET A 231 -7.49 -9.19 15.15
CA MET A 231 -8.08 -10.49 14.79
C MET A 231 -9.20 -10.90 15.76
N ASP A 232 -9.09 -10.59 17.05
CA ASP A 232 -10.13 -10.83 18.04
C ASP A 232 -11.37 -9.93 17.82
N TYR A 233 -11.21 -8.81 17.11
CA TYR A 233 -12.31 -7.97 16.65
C TYR A 233 -12.86 -8.39 15.28
N GLY A 234 -12.36 -9.49 14.72
CA GLY A 234 -12.79 -10.02 13.43
C GLY A 234 -12.19 -9.31 12.21
N PHE A 235 -11.12 -8.55 12.40
CA PHE A 235 -10.43 -7.87 11.30
C PHE A 235 -9.12 -8.56 10.93
N HIS A 236 -8.89 -8.72 9.64
CA HIS A 236 -7.55 -8.97 9.14
C HIS A 236 -6.71 -7.69 9.32
N ALA A 237 -5.57 -7.84 10.00
CA ALA A 237 -4.74 -6.67 10.29
C ALA A 237 -4.24 -6.01 9.00
N PRO A 238 -4.18 -4.66 8.97
CA PRO A 238 -3.53 -3.92 7.90
C PRO A 238 -2.04 -4.23 7.80
N THR A 239 -1.37 -3.69 6.77
CA THR A 239 0.08 -3.84 6.60
C THR A 239 0.84 -3.27 7.80
N VAL A 240 1.65 -4.13 8.42
CA VAL A 240 2.40 -3.81 9.65
C VAL A 240 3.82 -3.34 9.31
N SER A 241 4.27 -2.29 9.96
CA SER A 241 5.65 -1.77 9.89
C SER A 241 6.13 -1.46 8.46
N PHE A 242 5.26 -0.92 7.65
CA PHE A 242 5.59 -0.43 6.31
C PHE A 242 4.75 0.85 6.01
N PRO A 243 5.33 1.87 5.39
CA PRO A 243 6.74 2.06 5.02
C PRO A 243 7.65 2.37 6.23
N VAL A 244 7.08 2.62 7.39
CA VAL A 244 7.80 2.97 8.63
C VAL A 244 7.60 1.86 9.67
N ALA A 245 8.67 1.46 10.33
CA ALA A 245 8.61 0.49 11.42
C ALA A 245 7.72 0.99 12.58
N GLY A 246 6.90 0.11 13.15
CA GLY A 246 6.01 0.42 14.27
C GLY A 246 4.72 1.15 13.88
N THR A 247 4.31 1.08 12.62
CA THR A 247 3.08 1.71 12.11
C THR A 247 2.12 0.68 11.52
N LEU A 248 0.87 1.07 11.33
CA LEU A 248 -0.10 0.39 10.46
C LEU A 248 -0.37 1.25 9.24
N MET A 249 -0.26 0.68 8.04
CA MET A 249 -0.72 1.27 6.79
C MET A 249 -2.12 0.75 6.51
N ILE A 250 -3.11 1.63 6.61
CA ILE A 250 -4.51 1.28 6.51
C ILE A 250 -5.08 1.77 5.19
N GLU A 251 -5.56 0.81 4.39
CA GLU A 251 -6.21 1.04 3.11
C GLU A 251 -7.63 0.46 3.16
N PRO A 252 -8.68 1.28 3.41
CA PRO A 252 -10.05 0.79 3.51
C PRO A 252 -10.65 0.39 2.17
N THR A 253 -10.05 0.80 1.05
CA THR A 253 -10.52 0.63 -0.33
C THR A 253 -11.91 1.26 -0.60
N GLU A 254 -12.41 1.06 -1.80
CA GLU A 254 -13.79 1.41 -2.18
C GLU A 254 -14.81 0.35 -1.77
N SER A 255 -14.34 -0.85 -1.42
CA SER A 255 -15.21 -2.01 -1.16
C SER A 255 -15.89 -1.95 0.19
N GLU A 256 -15.28 -1.25 1.16
CA GLU A 256 -15.80 -1.19 2.51
C GLU A 256 -16.93 -0.18 2.66
N SER A 257 -17.98 -0.59 3.36
CA SER A 257 -19.07 0.31 3.73
C SER A 257 -18.64 1.25 4.85
N LYS A 258 -19.31 2.42 4.96
CA LYS A 258 -19.08 3.33 6.09
C LYS A 258 -19.25 2.62 7.43
N ALA A 259 -20.26 1.76 7.57
CA ALA A 259 -20.51 1.01 8.80
C ALA A 259 -19.33 0.09 9.17
N GLU A 260 -18.69 -0.54 8.18
CA GLU A 260 -17.51 -1.38 8.41
C GLU A 260 -16.27 -0.54 8.77
N ILE A 261 -16.11 0.61 8.14
CA ILE A 261 -15.03 1.56 8.49
C ILE A 261 -15.22 2.09 9.92
N ASP A 262 -16.46 2.40 10.32
CA ASP A 262 -16.79 2.82 11.69
C ASP A 262 -16.44 1.71 12.70
N ARG A 263 -16.82 0.46 12.41
CA ARG A 263 -16.49 -0.71 13.26
C ARG A 263 -14.96 -0.88 13.39
N PHE A 264 -14.22 -0.73 12.32
CA PHE A 264 -12.76 -0.82 12.33
C PHE A 264 -12.14 0.30 13.18
N ALA A 265 -12.61 1.53 13.01
CA ALA A 265 -12.16 2.66 13.83
C ALA A 265 -12.46 2.44 15.32
N GLU A 266 -13.69 1.98 15.65
CA GLU A 266 -14.08 1.66 17.02
C GLU A 266 -13.20 0.56 17.63
N ALA A 267 -12.85 -0.47 16.85
CA ALA A 267 -11.92 -1.52 17.28
C ALA A 267 -10.54 -0.94 17.65
N LEU A 268 -9.95 -0.11 16.82
CA LEU A 268 -8.66 0.53 17.12
C LEU A 268 -8.74 1.46 18.33
N ILE A 269 -9.81 2.23 18.45
CA ILE A 269 -10.05 3.12 19.61
C ILE A 269 -10.18 2.31 20.90
N ASN A 270 -10.88 1.16 20.85
CA ASN A 270 -11.00 0.28 22.01
C ASN A 270 -9.67 -0.40 22.36
N ILE A 271 -8.89 -0.83 21.37
CA ILE A 271 -7.52 -1.34 21.57
C ILE A 271 -6.65 -0.27 22.25
N LYS A 272 -6.78 1.01 21.87
CA LYS A 272 -6.08 2.10 22.57
C LYS A 272 -6.46 2.17 24.05
N LYS A 273 -7.75 2.02 24.41
CA LYS A 273 -8.19 1.97 25.80
C LYS A 273 -7.59 0.77 26.55
N GLU A 274 -7.51 -0.40 25.90
CA GLU A 274 -6.83 -1.57 26.47
C GLU A 274 -5.32 -1.29 26.72
N ILE A 275 -4.66 -0.52 25.85
CA ILE A 275 -3.27 -0.08 26.06
C ILE A 275 -3.20 0.92 27.25
N GLU A 276 -4.16 1.82 27.37
CA GLU A 276 -4.25 2.78 28.48
C GLU A 276 -4.46 2.07 29.83
N GLU A 277 -5.21 0.97 29.88
CA GLU A 277 -5.31 0.12 31.09
C GLU A 277 -3.93 -0.41 31.52
N ILE A 278 -3.09 -0.83 30.56
CA ILE A 278 -1.73 -1.30 30.85
C ILE A 278 -0.85 -0.12 31.32
N ALA A 279 -0.94 1.02 30.67
CA ALA A 279 -0.19 2.22 31.00
C ALA A 279 -0.49 2.72 32.41
N ASN A 280 -1.74 2.58 32.85
CA ASN A 280 -2.22 3.02 34.17
C ASN A 280 -2.07 1.92 35.26
N GLY A 281 -1.49 0.76 34.94
CA GLY A 281 -1.29 -0.34 35.90
C GLY A 281 -2.58 -1.11 36.24
N GLN A 282 -3.64 -0.94 35.47
CA GLN A 282 -4.90 -1.68 35.62
C GLN A 282 -4.83 -3.07 34.97
N ALA A 283 -3.93 -3.27 34.02
CA ALA A 283 -3.63 -4.56 33.41
C ALA A 283 -2.12 -4.86 33.48
N ASP A 284 -1.77 -6.14 33.54
CA ASP A 284 -0.39 -6.59 33.61
C ASP A 284 0.34 -6.28 32.29
N LYS A 285 1.62 -5.92 32.36
CA LYS A 285 2.41 -5.54 31.19
C LYS A 285 2.72 -6.68 30.24
N GLU A 286 2.85 -7.90 30.74
CA GLU A 286 3.24 -9.06 29.95
C GLU A 286 2.12 -10.09 29.79
N ASN A 287 1.17 -10.12 30.74
CA ASN A 287 0.02 -11.01 30.69
C ASN A 287 -1.27 -10.24 30.60
N ASN A 288 -1.57 -9.73 29.40
CA ASN A 288 -2.74 -8.91 29.12
C ASN A 288 -3.42 -9.36 27.81
N VAL A 289 -4.53 -8.74 27.50
CA VAL A 289 -5.36 -9.09 26.36
C VAL A 289 -4.67 -8.87 25.00
N LEU A 290 -3.77 -7.90 24.88
CA LEU A 290 -3.02 -7.65 23.64
C LEU A 290 -1.88 -8.67 23.48
N LYS A 291 -1.11 -8.92 24.54
CA LYS A 291 0.02 -9.88 24.50
C LYS A 291 -0.43 -11.31 24.25
N ASN A 292 -1.61 -11.66 24.74
CA ASN A 292 -2.17 -13.01 24.58
C ASN A 292 -3.01 -13.17 23.29
N ALA A 293 -3.25 -12.10 22.52
CA ALA A 293 -3.96 -12.17 21.26
C ALA A 293 -3.14 -12.93 20.17
N PRO A 294 -3.79 -13.61 19.21
CA PRO A 294 -5.23 -13.76 19.08
C PRO A 294 -5.81 -14.85 20.02
N HIS A 295 -7.03 -14.65 20.47
CA HIS A 295 -7.75 -15.62 21.31
C HIS A 295 -8.52 -16.58 20.40
N THR A 296 -7.91 -17.71 20.08
CA THR A 296 -8.51 -18.74 19.23
C THR A 296 -9.69 -19.42 19.91
N GLU A 297 -10.58 -20.02 19.12
CA GLU A 297 -11.70 -20.82 19.63
C GLU A 297 -11.24 -21.87 20.65
N GLN A 298 -10.13 -22.56 20.37
CA GLN A 298 -9.55 -23.56 21.26
C GLN A 298 -9.17 -22.99 22.63
N ILE A 299 -8.63 -21.76 22.68
CA ILE A 299 -8.28 -21.10 23.93
C ILE A 299 -9.53 -20.68 24.70
N VAL A 300 -10.51 -20.09 24.00
CA VAL A 300 -11.72 -19.54 24.59
C VAL A 300 -12.65 -20.62 25.14
N THR A 301 -12.71 -21.78 24.48
CA THR A 301 -13.56 -22.93 24.86
C THR A 301 -12.89 -23.91 25.80
N SER A 302 -11.59 -23.76 26.12
CA SER A 302 -10.87 -24.60 27.07
C SER A 302 -11.53 -24.57 28.46
N ASP A 303 -11.53 -25.69 29.17
CA ASP A 303 -12.02 -25.77 30.55
C ASP A 303 -11.23 -24.86 31.49
N GLU A 304 -9.91 -24.73 31.25
CA GLU A 304 -9.01 -23.91 32.06
C GLU A 304 -8.93 -22.47 31.48
N TRP A 305 -9.13 -21.50 32.36
CA TRP A 305 -8.91 -20.07 32.04
C TRP A 305 -8.03 -19.44 33.11
N ASN A 306 -6.75 -19.31 32.80
CA ASN A 306 -5.72 -18.79 33.71
C ASN A 306 -5.26 -17.38 33.34
N LYS A 307 -6.09 -16.62 32.63
CA LYS A 307 -5.81 -15.23 32.22
C LYS A 307 -6.33 -14.25 33.27
N PRO A 308 -5.66 -13.08 33.49
CA PRO A 308 -6.09 -12.08 34.46
C PRO A 308 -7.27 -11.20 33.98
N TYR A 309 -7.95 -11.59 32.92
CA TYR A 309 -9.12 -10.94 32.35
C TYR A 309 -10.18 -11.98 31.95
N SER A 310 -11.42 -11.55 31.72
CA SER A 310 -12.52 -12.45 31.39
C SER A 310 -12.43 -13.02 29.98
N ARG A 311 -13.05 -14.20 29.74
CA ARG A 311 -13.25 -14.76 28.40
C ARG A 311 -14.06 -13.84 27.52
N GLU A 312 -15.03 -13.13 28.09
CA GLU A 312 -15.85 -12.15 27.40
C GLU A 312 -14.98 -11.01 26.83
N LYS A 313 -14.08 -10.43 27.64
CA LYS A 313 -13.13 -9.41 27.17
C LYS A 313 -12.19 -9.95 26.08
N ALA A 314 -11.84 -11.24 26.16
CA ALA A 314 -11.00 -11.87 25.14
C ALA A 314 -11.71 -12.03 23.79
N ALA A 315 -12.90 -12.65 23.79
CA ALA A 315 -13.62 -13.12 22.61
C ALA A 315 -14.67 -12.14 22.09
N TYR A 316 -15.23 -11.31 22.97
CA TYR A 316 -16.33 -10.37 22.66
C TYR A 316 -15.98 -8.95 23.16
N PRO A 317 -14.89 -8.36 22.68
CA PRO A 317 -14.38 -7.09 23.18
C PRO A 317 -15.32 -5.90 22.95
N LEU A 318 -16.25 -6.01 22.02
CA LEU A 318 -17.32 -5.04 21.74
C LEU A 318 -18.64 -5.76 21.45
N PRO A 319 -19.80 -5.13 21.68
CA PRO A 319 -21.12 -5.77 21.53
C PRO A 319 -21.44 -6.34 20.15
N TRP A 320 -20.79 -5.82 19.12
CA TRP A 320 -21.00 -6.28 17.74
C TRP A 320 -20.04 -7.42 17.32
N VAL A 321 -19.05 -7.75 18.15
CA VAL A 321 -18.19 -8.93 17.92
C VAL A 321 -18.94 -10.17 18.42
N ARG A 322 -19.30 -11.05 17.50
CA ARG A 322 -20.06 -12.28 17.81
C ARG A 322 -19.60 -13.44 16.93
#